data_9c8cf7f241072426f8b8892d4a2f1f90
#
_entry.id   9c8cf7f241072426f8b8892d4a2f1f90
#
_cell.length_a   1.000
_cell.length_b   1.000
_cell.length_c   1.000
_cell.angle_alpha   90.00
_cell.angle_beta   90.00
_cell.angle_gamma   90.00
#
_symmetry.space_group_name_H-M   'P 1'
#
loop_
_entity.id
_entity.type
_entity.pdbx_description
1 polymer ?
#
loop_
_entity_poly.entity_id
_entity_poly.type
_entity_poly.pdbx_seq_one_letter_code
_entity_poly.pdbx_strand_id
1 'polypeptide(L)'
;MADLLGMDPARIERLRSPERLAYFDPAKIWQVLNPGQNSTVLDIGAGVGYVTLPFAKNYPSAKVYGCDILEGMVGLLARDATDLGLANLETILMQPNCVPLPDGIADVIVMAQLHHELDEPEALMAECHRLLNSSGTVAIVDWTDEDNGRSPAKGRRVPEATIRAQLSGAGFKDLGSHQVYEFHQFITGQI
;
A
#
# COMPACT_ATOMS: atom_id res chain seq x y z
N MET A 1 -8.44 -9.10 -19.80
CA MET A 1 -9.19 -9.95 -18.84
C MET A 1 -8.92 -9.57 -17.38
N ALA A 2 -7.84 -8.88 -17.05
CA ALA A 2 -7.55 -8.41 -15.68
C ALA A 2 -8.60 -7.42 -15.12
N ASP A 3 -9.18 -6.56 -15.94
CA ASP A 3 -10.17 -5.54 -15.53
C ASP A 3 -11.46 -6.10 -14.93
N LEU A 4 -11.93 -7.26 -15.39
CA LEU A 4 -13.18 -7.84 -14.89
C LEU A 4 -13.05 -8.46 -13.51
N LEU A 5 -11.88 -8.98 -13.15
CA LEU A 5 -11.62 -9.57 -11.83
C LEU A 5 -11.43 -8.50 -10.74
N GLY A 6 -10.88 -7.33 -11.10
CA GLY A 6 -10.66 -6.22 -10.18
C GLY A 6 -11.96 -5.58 -9.70
N MET A 7 -13.00 -5.55 -10.54
CA MET A 7 -14.29 -4.91 -10.27
C MET A 7 -15.41 -5.89 -9.93
N ASP A 8 -15.10 -7.16 -9.63
CA ASP A 8 -16.08 -8.12 -9.13
C ASP A 8 -16.71 -7.61 -7.83
N PRO A 9 -18.06 -7.42 -7.78
CA PRO A 9 -18.74 -6.92 -6.59
C PRO A 9 -18.49 -7.74 -5.33
N ALA A 10 -18.39 -9.07 -5.44
CA ALA A 10 -18.11 -9.94 -4.31
C ALA A 10 -16.67 -9.74 -3.77
N ARG A 11 -15.69 -9.47 -4.67
CA ARG A 11 -14.32 -9.11 -4.27
C ARG A 11 -14.32 -7.75 -3.56
N ILE A 12 -15.02 -6.75 -4.09
CA ILE A 12 -15.09 -5.41 -3.49
C ILE A 12 -15.72 -5.49 -2.10
N GLU A 13 -16.84 -6.21 -1.94
CA GLU A 13 -17.51 -6.42 -0.65
C GLU A 13 -16.56 -7.08 0.36
N ARG A 14 -15.86 -8.14 -0.04
CA ARG A 14 -14.86 -8.81 0.81
C ARG A 14 -13.72 -7.87 1.20
N LEU A 15 -13.21 -7.06 0.27
CA LEU A 15 -12.15 -6.09 0.54
C LEU A 15 -12.58 -4.96 1.48
N ARG A 16 -13.87 -4.64 1.53
CA ARG A 16 -14.48 -3.65 2.43
C ARG A 16 -15.00 -4.24 3.74
N SER A 17 -14.98 -5.57 3.87
CA SER A 17 -15.55 -6.23 5.05
C SER A 17 -14.94 -5.73 6.35
N PRO A 18 -15.76 -5.33 7.35
CA PRO A 18 -15.29 -4.96 8.68
C PRO A 18 -14.53 -6.09 9.39
N GLU A 19 -14.80 -7.35 9.01
CA GLU A 19 -14.11 -8.53 9.57
C GLU A 19 -12.60 -8.50 9.31
N ARG A 20 -12.14 -7.76 8.29
CA ARG A 20 -10.71 -7.57 8.03
C ARG A 20 -9.98 -6.90 9.18
N LEU A 21 -10.64 -6.01 9.92
CA LEU A 21 -10.05 -5.33 11.07
C LEU A 21 -9.56 -6.31 12.15
N ALA A 22 -10.19 -7.48 12.27
CA ALA A 22 -9.79 -8.49 13.25
C ALA A 22 -8.37 -9.05 12.99
N TYR A 23 -7.90 -9.05 11.74
CA TYR A 23 -6.60 -9.62 11.39
C TYR A 23 -5.69 -8.64 10.62
N PHE A 24 -6.25 -7.56 10.08
CA PHE A 24 -5.50 -6.52 9.38
C PHE A 24 -6.10 -5.14 9.69
N ASP A 25 -5.68 -4.53 10.79
CA ASP A 25 -6.08 -3.18 11.19
C ASP A 25 -5.09 -2.16 10.61
N PRO A 26 -5.51 -1.29 9.65
CA PRO A 26 -4.64 -0.27 9.05
C PRO A 26 -4.05 0.72 10.05
N ALA A 27 -4.72 0.95 11.19
CA ALA A 27 -4.22 1.86 12.21
C ALA A 27 -2.84 1.46 12.74
N LYS A 28 -2.53 0.16 12.77
CA LYS A 28 -1.21 -0.33 13.18
C LYS A 28 -0.08 0.11 12.25
N ILE A 29 -0.36 0.28 10.95
CA ILE A 29 0.62 0.81 9.98
C ILE A 29 1.04 2.21 10.42
N TRP A 30 0.07 3.06 10.69
CA TRP A 30 0.30 4.45 11.05
C TRP A 30 0.92 4.63 12.44
N GLN A 31 0.64 3.71 13.36
CA GLN A 31 1.29 3.68 14.67
C GLN A 31 2.79 3.37 14.56
N VAL A 32 3.18 2.48 13.65
CA VAL A 32 4.59 2.13 13.41
C VAL A 32 5.31 3.25 12.66
N LEU A 33 4.70 3.74 11.57
CA LEU A 33 5.32 4.75 10.71
C LEU A 33 5.35 6.14 11.36
N ASN A 34 4.37 6.45 12.21
CA ASN A 34 4.20 7.72 12.90
C ASN A 34 4.44 8.95 11.99
N PRO A 35 3.77 9.04 10.83
CA PRO A 35 4.00 10.12 9.88
C PRO A 35 3.59 11.46 10.50
N GLY A 36 4.30 12.51 10.14
CA GLY A 36 3.94 13.87 10.56
C GLY A 36 2.56 14.27 10.03
N GLN A 37 1.89 15.21 10.73
CA GLN A 37 0.55 15.67 10.35
C GLN A 37 0.46 16.29 8.94
N ASN A 38 1.57 16.81 8.42
CA ASN A 38 1.66 17.43 7.10
C ASN A 38 2.39 16.55 6.06
N SER A 39 2.56 15.27 6.34
CA SER A 39 3.27 14.35 5.45
C SER A 39 2.53 14.14 4.13
N THR A 40 3.29 13.92 3.07
CA THR A 40 2.79 13.40 1.80
C THR A 40 2.90 11.88 1.80
N VAL A 41 1.77 11.20 1.69
CA VAL A 41 1.67 9.74 1.76
C VAL A 41 1.10 9.19 0.46
N LEU A 42 1.76 8.17 -0.08
CA LEU A 42 1.27 7.40 -1.23
C LEU A 42 0.86 5.99 -0.76
N ASP A 43 -0.34 5.56 -1.13
CA ASP A 43 -0.80 4.18 -1.00
C ASP A 43 -0.80 3.55 -2.40
N ILE A 44 0.18 2.69 -2.69
CA ILE A 44 0.33 2.02 -3.99
C ILE A 44 -0.42 0.68 -3.95
N GLY A 45 -1.34 0.50 -4.91
CA GLY A 45 -2.32 -0.58 -4.89
C GLY A 45 -3.46 -0.30 -3.90
N ALA A 46 -3.93 0.95 -3.85
CA ALA A 46 -4.92 1.43 -2.89
C ALA A 46 -6.26 0.68 -2.95
N GLY A 47 -6.62 0.10 -4.11
CA GLY A 47 -7.84 -0.69 -4.29
C GLY A 47 -9.09 0.05 -3.80
N VAL A 48 -9.82 -0.57 -2.89
CA VAL A 48 -11.03 0.00 -2.28
C VAL A 48 -10.76 1.07 -1.21
N GLY A 49 -9.51 1.49 -1.01
CA GLY A 49 -9.13 2.49 -0.02
C GLY A 49 -9.10 2.01 1.43
N TYR A 50 -8.94 0.71 1.64
CA TYR A 50 -8.98 0.12 3.00
C TYR A 50 -7.94 0.72 3.94
N VAL A 51 -6.75 1.08 3.43
CA VAL A 51 -5.69 1.78 4.15
C VAL A 51 -5.79 3.29 3.95
N THR A 52 -6.04 3.74 2.72
CA THR A 52 -6.04 5.14 2.29
C THR A 52 -7.11 5.99 3.00
N LEU A 53 -8.37 5.52 3.00
CA LEU A 53 -9.51 6.30 3.52
C LEU A 53 -9.40 6.59 5.03
N PRO A 54 -9.12 5.59 5.90
CA PRO A 54 -8.93 5.84 7.33
C PRO A 54 -7.75 6.77 7.60
N PHE A 55 -6.66 6.66 6.84
CA PHE A 55 -5.53 7.56 6.99
C PHE A 55 -5.90 9.00 6.64
N ALA A 56 -6.44 9.23 5.45
CA ALA A 56 -6.83 10.57 5.02
C ALA A 56 -7.80 11.25 6.00
N LYS A 57 -8.72 10.48 6.58
CA LYS A 57 -9.66 10.97 7.60
C LYS A 57 -8.99 11.36 8.90
N ASN A 58 -8.02 10.57 9.37
CA ASN A 58 -7.36 10.77 10.66
C ASN A 58 -6.21 11.81 10.60
N TYR A 59 -5.70 12.09 9.39
CA TYR A 59 -4.62 13.05 9.13
C TYR A 59 -5.05 14.11 8.11
N PRO A 60 -6.00 15.01 8.48
CA PRO A 60 -6.62 15.94 7.54
C PRO A 60 -5.66 16.98 6.94
N SER A 61 -4.50 17.19 7.57
CA SER A 61 -3.46 18.09 7.06
C SER A 61 -2.42 17.39 6.17
N ALA A 62 -2.44 16.05 6.12
CA ALA A 62 -1.58 15.28 5.23
C ALA A 62 -2.08 15.37 3.78
N LYS A 63 -1.17 15.30 2.81
CA LYS A 63 -1.50 15.08 1.40
C LYS A 63 -1.47 13.56 1.13
N VAL A 64 -2.56 13.02 0.67
CA VAL A 64 -2.69 11.57 0.45
C VAL A 64 -2.94 11.28 -1.03
N TYR A 65 -2.19 10.33 -1.58
CA TYR A 65 -2.40 9.81 -2.92
C TYR A 65 -2.75 8.33 -2.87
N GLY A 66 -3.94 7.98 -3.35
CA GLY A 66 -4.34 6.58 -3.55
C GLY A 66 -4.09 6.17 -5.00
N CYS A 67 -3.07 5.33 -5.24
CA CYS A 67 -2.63 4.95 -6.57
C CYS A 67 -3.05 3.51 -6.89
N ASP A 68 -3.65 3.28 -8.06
CA ASP A 68 -4.01 1.94 -8.51
C ASP A 68 -3.88 1.82 -10.03
N ILE A 69 -3.64 0.62 -10.55
CA ILE A 69 -3.57 0.33 -11.99
C ILE A 69 -4.96 0.13 -12.61
N LEU A 70 -5.99 -0.13 -11.81
CA LEU A 70 -7.35 -0.37 -12.25
C LEU A 70 -8.17 0.92 -12.20
N GLU A 71 -8.55 1.44 -13.37
CA GLU A 71 -9.38 2.65 -13.48
C GLU A 71 -10.67 2.56 -12.64
N GLY A 72 -11.28 1.38 -12.59
CA GLY A 72 -12.47 1.14 -11.78
C GLY A 72 -12.23 1.32 -10.28
N MET A 73 -11.06 0.90 -9.75
CA MET A 73 -10.68 1.10 -8.35
C MET A 73 -10.39 2.57 -8.06
N VAL A 74 -9.66 3.25 -8.95
CA VAL A 74 -9.41 4.69 -8.86
C VAL A 74 -10.73 5.47 -8.80
N GLY A 75 -11.68 5.17 -9.70
CA GLY A 75 -12.99 5.81 -9.73
C GLY A 75 -13.85 5.48 -8.49
N LEU A 76 -13.74 4.27 -7.95
CA LEU A 76 -14.42 3.88 -6.72
C LEU A 76 -13.87 4.64 -5.51
N LEU A 77 -12.56 4.69 -5.36
CA LEU A 77 -11.88 5.42 -4.29
C LEU A 77 -12.17 6.93 -4.35
N ALA A 78 -12.19 7.51 -5.56
CA ALA A 78 -12.51 8.93 -5.75
C ALA A 78 -13.94 9.27 -5.29
N ARG A 79 -14.92 8.42 -5.59
CA ARG A 79 -16.30 8.58 -5.11
C ARG A 79 -16.37 8.49 -3.59
N ASP A 80 -15.75 7.46 -3.00
CA ASP A 80 -15.74 7.29 -1.54
C ASP A 80 -15.06 8.48 -0.82
N ALA A 81 -13.96 8.99 -1.37
CA ALA A 81 -13.29 10.19 -0.86
C ALA A 81 -14.22 11.41 -0.88
N THR A 82 -14.96 11.60 -1.99
CA THR A 82 -15.94 12.69 -2.14
C THR A 82 -17.08 12.55 -1.13
N ASP A 83 -17.66 11.37 -1.02
CA ASP A 83 -18.80 11.08 -0.12
C ASP A 83 -18.41 11.27 1.36
N LEU A 84 -17.14 11.02 1.69
CA LEU A 84 -16.57 11.22 3.03
C LEU A 84 -16.02 12.65 3.27
N GLY A 85 -16.02 13.52 2.26
CA GLY A 85 -15.50 14.88 2.34
C GLY A 85 -13.98 14.97 2.54
N LEU A 86 -13.23 14.01 2.03
CA LEU A 86 -11.77 13.93 2.19
C LEU A 86 -11.05 14.79 1.13
N ALA A 87 -10.99 16.10 1.35
CA ALA A 87 -10.37 17.04 0.41
C ALA A 87 -8.83 16.89 0.30
N ASN A 88 -8.20 16.16 1.20
CA ASN A 88 -6.77 15.88 1.24
C ASN A 88 -6.36 14.60 0.51
N LEU A 89 -7.31 13.85 -0.06
CA LEU A 89 -7.07 12.62 -0.82
C LEU A 89 -7.25 12.86 -2.31
N GLU A 90 -6.23 12.51 -3.08
CA GLU A 90 -6.23 12.50 -4.53
C GLU A 90 -6.02 11.07 -5.04
N THR A 91 -6.75 10.66 -6.06
CA THR A 91 -6.65 9.31 -6.64
C THR A 91 -5.91 9.36 -7.96
N ILE A 92 -4.98 8.41 -8.16
CA ILE A 92 -4.06 8.39 -9.29
C ILE A 92 -4.18 7.05 -10.03
N LEU A 93 -4.49 7.13 -11.33
CA LEU A 93 -4.33 5.98 -12.22
C LEU A 93 -2.86 5.85 -12.59
N MET A 94 -2.24 4.72 -12.22
CA MET A 94 -0.83 4.46 -12.50
C MET A 94 -0.65 3.35 -13.53
N GLN A 95 0.53 3.26 -14.12
CA GLN A 95 0.99 2.09 -14.85
C GLN A 95 1.60 1.07 -13.85
N PRO A 96 1.77 -0.21 -14.19
CA PRO A 96 2.23 -1.24 -13.25
C PRO A 96 3.47 -0.85 -12.43
N ASN A 97 4.44 -0.17 -13.02
CA ASN A 97 5.70 0.20 -12.37
C ASN A 97 6.01 1.70 -12.52
N CYS A 98 4.98 2.55 -12.72
CA CYS A 98 5.16 3.98 -12.91
C CYS A 98 3.96 4.76 -12.39
N VAL A 99 4.19 5.61 -11.40
CA VAL A 99 3.22 6.56 -10.87
C VAL A 99 3.48 7.93 -11.47
N PRO A 100 2.51 8.60 -12.12
CA PRO A 100 2.71 9.89 -12.79
C PRO A 100 2.81 11.05 -11.79
N LEU A 101 3.76 10.94 -10.86
CA LEU A 101 4.07 11.94 -9.85
C LEU A 101 5.57 12.31 -9.90
N PRO A 102 5.94 13.53 -9.46
CA PRO A 102 7.34 13.97 -9.43
C PRO A 102 8.23 13.14 -8.52
N ASP A 103 9.55 13.15 -8.81
CA ASP A 103 10.58 12.57 -7.95
C ASP A 103 10.57 13.24 -6.57
N GLY A 104 10.79 12.45 -5.53
CA GLY A 104 10.97 12.96 -4.16
C GLY A 104 9.73 13.60 -3.53
N ILE A 105 8.53 13.32 -4.07
CA ILE A 105 7.29 13.93 -3.58
C ILE A 105 6.81 13.35 -2.24
N ALA A 106 7.13 12.10 -1.94
CA ALA A 106 6.55 11.37 -0.83
C ALA A 106 7.47 11.33 0.39
N ASP A 107 6.88 11.50 1.57
CA ASP A 107 7.52 11.20 2.85
C ASP A 107 7.35 9.71 3.19
N VAL A 108 6.21 9.14 2.83
CA VAL A 108 5.87 7.75 3.10
C VAL A 108 5.19 7.10 1.90
N ILE A 109 5.62 5.91 1.54
CA ILE A 109 4.92 5.03 0.61
C ILE A 109 4.48 3.77 1.35
N VAL A 110 3.22 3.40 1.19
CA VAL A 110 2.65 2.15 1.72
C VAL A 110 2.24 1.25 0.57
N MET A 111 2.56 -0.02 0.68
CA MET A 111 2.01 -1.10 -0.15
C MET A 111 1.42 -2.16 0.79
N ALA A 112 0.10 -2.30 0.78
CA ALA A 112 -0.61 -3.19 1.68
C ALA A 112 -1.32 -4.31 0.91
N GLN A 113 -0.91 -5.56 1.13
CA GLN A 113 -1.44 -6.76 0.46
C GLN A 113 -1.35 -6.66 -1.08
N LEU A 114 -0.26 -6.11 -1.58
CA LEU A 114 0.02 -5.91 -3.01
C LEU A 114 1.23 -6.72 -3.48
N HIS A 115 2.27 -6.85 -2.66
CA HIS A 115 3.59 -7.34 -3.10
C HIS A 115 3.53 -8.75 -3.71
N HIS A 116 2.66 -9.61 -3.19
CA HIS A 116 2.42 -10.96 -3.70
C HIS A 116 1.71 -11.00 -5.09
N GLU A 117 1.23 -9.86 -5.58
CA GLU A 117 0.56 -9.74 -6.89
C GLU A 117 1.49 -9.14 -7.97
N LEU A 118 2.70 -8.72 -7.61
CA LEU A 118 3.62 -8.04 -8.53
C LEU A 118 4.32 -9.02 -9.48
N ASP A 119 4.29 -8.70 -10.78
CA ASP A 119 5.06 -9.42 -11.80
C ASP A 119 6.52 -8.96 -11.85
N GLU A 120 6.77 -7.66 -11.60
CA GLU A 120 8.09 -7.02 -11.65
C GLU A 120 8.36 -6.23 -10.35
N PRO A 121 8.52 -6.90 -9.19
CA PRO A 121 8.64 -6.21 -7.90
C PRO A 121 9.86 -5.30 -7.82
N GLU A 122 10.99 -5.64 -8.44
CA GLU A 122 12.20 -4.82 -8.45
C GLU A 122 11.97 -3.47 -9.16
N ALA A 123 11.20 -3.47 -10.25
CA ALA A 123 10.88 -2.26 -10.99
C ALA A 123 9.98 -1.33 -10.16
N LEU A 124 8.99 -1.87 -9.44
CA LEU A 124 8.15 -1.08 -8.56
C LEU A 124 8.92 -0.57 -7.33
N MET A 125 9.88 -1.36 -6.78
CA MET A 125 10.75 -0.88 -5.69
C MET A 125 11.62 0.29 -6.15
N ALA A 126 12.16 0.25 -7.37
CA ALA A 126 12.92 1.37 -7.93
C ALA A 126 12.03 2.62 -8.13
N GLU A 127 10.78 2.43 -8.54
CA GLU A 127 9.81 3.53 -8.64
C GLU A 127 9.48 4.12 -7.26
N CYS A 128 9.27 3.29 -6.24
CA CYS A 128 9.09 3.76 -4.87
C CYS A 128 10.30 4.57 -4.39
N HIS A 129 11.52 4.12 -4.70
CA HIS A 129 12.74 4.86 -4.38
C HIS A 129 12.81 6.23 -5.07
N ARG A 130 12.38 6.33 -6.33
CA ARG A 130 12.30 7.60 -7.08
C ARG A 130 11.31 8.57 -6.45
N LEU A 131 10.15 8.07 -6.01
CA LEU A 131 9.05 8.89 -5.49
C LEU A 131 9.30 9.39 -4.07
N LEU A 132 10.10 8.70 -3.27
CA LEU A 132 10.41 9.09 -1.90
C LEU A 132 11.44 10.23 -1.87
N ASN A 133 11.24 11.16 -0.96
CA ASN A 133 12.25 12.19 -0.66
C ASN A 133 13.44 11.57 0.13
N SER A 134 14.48 12.35 0.33
CA SER A 134 15.74 11.90 0.95
C SER A 134 15.62 11.40 2.41
N SER A 135 14.48 11.55 3.05
CA SER A 135 14.17 11.05 4.39
C SER A 135 12.96 10.12 4.37
N GLY A 136 12.55 9.72 3.18
CA GLY A 136 11.32 8.97 2.97
C GLY A 136 11.41 7.51 3.40
N THR A 137 10.26 6.95 3.75
CA THR A 137 10.13 5.56 4.20
C THR A 137 9.16 4.80 3.30
N VAL A 138 9.58 3.63 2.81
CA VAL A 138 8.67 2.64 2.23
C VAL A 138 8.21 1.66 3.29
N ALA A 139 6.95 1.26 3.22
CA ALA A 139 6.31 0.28 4.10
C ALA A 139 5.59 -0.78 3.27
N ILE A 140 5.99 -2.03 3.43
CA ILE A 140 5.35 -3.17 2.77
C ILE A 140 4.69 -4.03 3.84
N VAL A 141 3.38 -4.19 3.74
CA VAL A 141 2.62 -5.09 4.60
C VAL A 141 1.97 -6.16 3.72
N ASP A 142 2.43 -7.39 3.84
CA ASP A 142 1.91 -8.48 3.03
C ASP A 142 1.80 -9.78 3.84
N TRP A 143 1.12 -10.76 3.29
CA TRP A 143 0.95 -12.06 3.92
C TRP A 143 2.30 -12.70 4.28
N THR A 144 2.35 -13.36 5.43
CA THR A 144 3.46 -14.28 5.73
C THR A 144 3.46 -15.43 4.72
N ASP A 145 4.55 -16.15 4.59
CA ASP A 145 4.63 -17.34 3.72
C ASP A 145 3.93 -18.57 4.32
N GLU A 146 3.43 -18.48 5.54
CA GLU A 146 2.68 -19.51 6.22
C GLU A 146 1.23 -19.61 5.74
N ASP A 147 0.66 -20.82 5.76
CA ASP A 147 -0.75 -21.05 5.47
C ASP A 147 -1.62 -20.81 6.70
N ASN A 148 -2.45 -19.78 6.62
CA ASN A 148 -3.39 -19.44 7.68
C ASN A 148 -4.87 -19.60 7.26
N GLY A 149 -5.12 -20.25 6.10
CA GLY A 149 -6.45 -20.44 5.52
C GLY A 149 -7.09 -19.19 4.90
N ARG A 150 -6.42 -18.03 4.98
CA ARG A 150 -6.85 -16.73 4.39
C ARG A 150 -5.85 -16.19 3.40
N SER A 151 -4.57 -16.55 3.57
CA SER A 151 -3.47 -16.12 2.71
C SER A 151 -3.62 -16.64 1.28
N PRO A 152 -2.98 -15.99 0.29
CA PRO A 152 -2.91 -16.48 -1.07
C PRO A 152 -2.38 -17.90 -1.16
N ALA A 153 -2.66 -18.60 -2.25
CA ALA A 153 -2.17 -19.96 -2.49
C ALA A 153 -0.65 -20.02 -2.38
N LYS A 154 -0.14 -21.21 -1.97
CA LYS A 154 1.30 -21.47 -1.93
C LYS A 154 1.93 -21.17 -3.30
N GLY A 155 3.03 -20.43 -3.31
CA GLY A 155 3.72 -19.97 -4.52
C GLY A 155 3.42 -18.52 -4.91
N ARG A 156 2.37 -17.92 -4.35
CA ARG A 156 2.14 -16.47 -4.46
C ARG A 156 2.59 -15.69 -3.20
N ARG A 157 2.83 -16.38 -2.10
CA ARG A 157 3.34 -15.76 -0.88
C ARG A 157 4.83 -15.49 -1.03
N VAL A 158 5.26 -14.29 -0.65
CA VAL A 158 6.65 -13.85 -0.80
C VAL A 158 7.32 -13.88 0.57
N PRO A 159 8.42 -14.65 0.76
CA PRO A 159 9.14 -14.65 2.02
C PRO A 159 9.72 -13.28 2.37
N GLU A 160 9.77 -12.93 3.65
CA GLU A 160 10.35 -11.68 4.13
C GLU A 160 11.76 -11.44 3.60
N ALA A 161 12.60 -12.47 3.59
CA ALA A 161 13.97 -12.39 3.08
C ALA A 161 14.03 -11.93 1.61
N THR A 162 13.07 -12.34 0.79
CA THR A 162 12.96 -11.92 -0.61
C THR A 162 12.59 -10.44 -0.71
N ILE A 163 11.58 -9.99 0.03
CA ILE A 163 11.16 -8.58 0.04
C ILE A 163 12.32 -7.70 0.51
N ARG A 164 13.04 -8.10 1.56
CA ARG A 164 14.19 -7.36 2.07
C ARG A 164 15.33 -7.28 1.04
N ALA A 165 15.59 -8.37 0.31
CA ALA A 165 16.60 -8.39 -0.75
C ALA A 165 16.22 -7.44 -1.90
N GLN A 166 14.95 -7.39 -2.31
CA GLN A 166 14.43 -6.50 -3.33
C GLN A 166 14.51 -5.03 -2.90
N LEU A 167 14.14 -4.71 -1.66
CA LEU A 167 14.31 -3.37 -1.10
C LEU A 167 15.78 -2.94 -1.08
N SER A 168 16.69 -3.81 -0.60
CA SER A 168 18.12 -3.52 -0.61
C SER A 168 18.66 -3.32 -2.03
N GLY A 169 18.21 -4.15 -2.98
CA GLY A 169 18.57 -4.05 -4.39
C GLY A 169 18.12 -2.73 -5.04
N ALA A 170 17.01 -2.17 -4.59
CA ALA A 170 16.50 -0.87 -5.03
C ALA A 170 17.16 0.32 -4.31
N GLY A 171 18.07 0.10 -3.36
CA GLY A 171 18.84 1.14 -2.66
C GLY A 171 18.30 1.52 -1.28
N PHE A 172 17.24 0.88 -0.80
CA PHE A 172 16.73 1.12 0.55
C PHE A 172 17.68 0.60 1.63
N LYS A 173 17.78 1.36 2.72
CA LYS A 173 18.63 1.09 3.89
C LYS A 173 17.76 0.96 5.15
N ASP A 174 18.40 0.68 6.28
CA ASP A 174 17.78 0.62 7.61
C ASP A 174 16.46 -0.18 7.62
N LEU A 175 16.52 -1.39 7.00
CA LEU A 175 15.36 -2.25 6.86
C LEU A 175 14.87 -2.74 8.23
N GLY A 176 13.65 -2.32 8.61
CA GLY A 176 12.95 -2.75 9.82
C GLY A 176 11.98 -3.89 9.55
N SER A 177 11.75 -4.75 10.57
CA SER A 177 10.66 -5.73 10.59
C SER A 177 9.80 -5.49 11.84
N HIS A 178 8.49 -5.44 11.68
CA HIS A 178 7.55 -5.07 12.73
C HIS A 178 6.52 -6.19 12.98
N GLN A 179 6.54 -6.77 14.16
CA GLN A 179 5.67 -7.87 14.56
C GLN A 179 4.33 -7.36 15.15
N VAL A 180 3.52 -6.70 14.31
CA VAL A 180 2.25 -6.10 14.74
C VAL A 180 1.01 -6.85 14.23
N TYR A 181 1.20 -7.76 13.30
CA TYR A 181 0.16 -8.62 12.74
C TYR A 181 0.48 -10.10 12.95
N GLU A 182 -0.53 -10.91 13.12
CA GLU A 182 -0.40 -12.36 13.24
C GLU A 182 -0.14 -13.03 11.88
N PHE A 183 -0.81 -12.54 10.82
CA PHE A 183 -0.82 -13.17 9.50
C PHE A 183 -0.09 -12.36 8.42
N HIS A 184 0.49 -11.22 8.78
CA HIS A 184 1.20 -10.35 7.84
C HIS A 184 2.58 -10.00 8.38
N GLN A 185 3.54 -10.05 7.49
CA GLN A 185 4.85 -9.43 7.68
C GLN A 185 4.73 -7.94 7.38
N PHE A 186 5.42 -7.14 8.16
CA PHE A 186 5.48 -5.70 7.97
C PHE A 186 6.95 -5.25 7.94
N ILE A 187 7.39 -4.79 6.78
CA ILE A 187 8.76 -4.42 6.49
C ILE A 187 8.81 -2.95 6.13
N THR A 188 9.78 -2.23 6.66
CA THR A 188 10.09 -0.83 6.29
C THR A 188 11.50 -0.71 5.74
N GLY A 189 11.72 0.29 4.89
CA GLY A 189 13.03 0.68 4.40
C GLY A 189 13.12 2.20 4.23
N GLN A 190 14.30 2.79 4.43
CA GLN A 190 14.57 4.22 4.28
C GLN A 190 15.44 4.49 3.06
N ILE A 191 15.41 5.72 2.54
CA ILE A 191 16.28 6.18 1.45
C ILE A 191 17.73 6.28 1.91
#